data_581c59dc281b9b60e9257d2842517e9b
#
_entry.id   581c59dc281b9b60e9257d2842517e9b
#
_cell.length_a   1.000
_cell.length_b   1.000
_cell.length_c   1.000
_cell.angle_alpha   90.00
_cell.angle_beta   90.00
_cell.angle_gamma   90.00
#
_symmetry.space_group_name_H-M   'P 1'
#
loop_
_entity.id
_entity.type
_entity.pdbx_description
1 polymer ?
#
loop_
_entity_poly.entity_id
_entity_poly.type
_entity_poly.pdbx_seq_one_letter_code
_entity_poly.pdbx_strand_id
1 'polypeptide(L)'
;MIDDFLAECREKVSLNFQNSLKEKSKISDAMLYTSLAPSKCLRAGIVFATSKIENILSERSIVNIATAIESLHSYSLIHDDLPAMDNDDLRRGIPSNHIKYGEATAILAGDALQAFAFQLIAGDEDLSDSHKIKIISEISNACGFKGMVLGQQMDLDAENEPNENIEEIHALKTGKLIRSSFITTLQDENTIKFLSPIAEQVGLAFQIIDDVLETTNPKDLGKNSESDIRNNKLTYVTQFGLEKAVTDAELIIKNANLQLENKIKNDDALSKLNVILNYIIERKN
;
A
#
# COMPACT_ATOMS: atom_id res chain seq x y z
N MET A 1 -11.87 -11.26 -14.02
CA MET A 1 -12.60 -10.98 -12.73
C MET A 1 -11.79 -10.10 -11.79
N ILE A 2 -10.62 -10.52 -11.26
CA ILE A 2 -9.81 -9.64 -10.38
C ILE A 2 -9.24 -8.45 -11.14
N ASP A 3 -8.68 -8.67 -12.33
CA ASP A 3 -8.08 -7.61 -13.14
C ASP A 3 -9.11 -6.55 -13.55
N ASP A 4 -10.33 -6.93 -13.90
CA ASP A 4 -11.41 -5.99 -14.24
C ASP A 4 -11.80 -5.14 -13.04
N PHE A 5 -11.94 -5.76 -11.85
CA PHE A 5 -12.27 -5.04 -10.62
C PHE A 5 -11.16 -4.05 -10.21
N LEU A 6 -9.91 -4.49 -10.22
CA LEU A 6 -8.78 -3.61 -9.88
C LEU A 6 -8.58 -2.52 -10.94
N ALA A 7 -8.86 -2.81 -12.22
CA ALA A 7 -8.82 -1.81 -13.29
C ALA A 7 -9.88 -0.72 -13.08
N GLU A 8 -11.11 -1.08 -12.70
CA GLU A 8 -12.17 -0.12 -12.34
C GLU A 8 -11.76 0.75 -11.14
N CYS A 9 -11.24 0.13 -10.08
CA CYS A 9 -10.75 0.86 -8.91
C CYS A 9 -9.64 1.85 -9.28
N ARG A 10 -8.67 1.41 -10.08
CA ARG A 10 -7.58 2.22 -10.59
C ARG A 10 -8.07 3.40 -11.44
N GLU A 11 -9.03 3.17 -12.32
CA GLU A 11 -9.61 4.23 -13.15
C GLU A 11 -10.24 5.33 -12.28
N LYS A 12 -11.07 4.96 -11.29
CA LYS A 12 -11.70 5.90 -10.37
C LYS A 12 -10.67 6.73 -9.59
N VAL A 13 -9.65 6.08 -9.05
CA VAL A 13 -8.54 6.74 -8.33
C VAL A 13 -7.76 7.67 -9.26
N SER A 14 -7.43 7.21 -10.47
CA SER A 14 -6.69 8.00 -11.46
C SER A 14 -7.44 9.26 -11.88
N LEU A 15 -8.75 9.14 -12.12
CA LEU A 15 -9.62 10.28 -12.44
C LEU A 15 -9.69 11.26 -11.26
N ASN A 16 -9.73 10.78 -10.02
CA ASN A 16 -9.74 11.63 -8.84
C ASN A 16 -8.42 12.38 -8.68
N PHE A 17 -7.26 11.74 -8.86
CA PHE A 17 -5.96 12.41 -8.89
C PHE A 17 -5.93 13.53 -9.95
N GLN A 18 -6.30 13.21 -11.20
CA GLN A 18 -6.30 14.17 -12.30
C GLN A 18 -7.25 15.35 -12.05
N ASN A 19 -8.43 15.09 -11.47
CA ASN A 19 -9.42 16.11 -11.17
C ASN A 19 -9.03 17.00 -10.00
N SER A 20 -8.31 16.49 -9.03
CA SER A 20 -7.89 17.23 -7.84
C SER A 20 -6.59 17.99 -8.05
N LEU A 21 -5.69 17.53 -8.93
CA LEU A 21 -4.40 18.15 -9.23
C LEU A 21 -4.41 18.85 -10.59
N LYS A 22 -5.46 19.65 -10.86
CA LYS A 22 -5.66 20.34 -12.16
C LYS A 22 -4.69 21.50 -12.41
N GLU A 23 -4.17 22.11 -11.35
CA GLU A 23 -3.24 23.23 -11.47
C GLU A 23 -1.89 22.71 -12.00
N LYS A 24 -1.52 23.18 -13.19
CA LYS A 24 -0.28 22.74 -13.83
C LYS A 24 0.94 23.37 -13.18
N SER A 25 1.76 22.55 -12.62
CA SER A 25 3.06 22.92 -12.06
C SER A 25 4.02 21.72 -12.18
N LYS A 26 5.33 21.97 -12.06
CA LYS A 26 6.31 20.88 -12.02
C LYS A 26 6.03 19.90 -10.88
N ILE A 27 5.49 20.38 -9.76
CA ILE A 27 5.13 19.55 -8.61
C ILE A 27 3.92 18.68 -8.93
N SER A 28 2.81 19.25 -9.45
CA SER A 28 1.63 18.45 -9.82
C SER A 28 1.95 17.40 -10.91
N ASP A 29 2.82 17.76 -11.88
CA ASP A 29 3.28 16.80 -12.90
C ASP A 29 4.09 15.65 -12.27
N ALA A 30 4.98 15.95 -11.32
CA ALA A 30 5.77 14.95 -10.61
C ALA A 30 4.91 14.05 -9.70
N MET A 31 3.91 14.62 -9.00
CA MET A 31 2.93 13.86 -8.21
C MET A 31 2.14 12.89 -9.08
N LEU A 32 1.55 13.40 -10.19
CA LEU A 32 0.76 12.59 -11.12
C LEU A 32 1.60 11.51 -11.80
N TYR A 33 2.85 11.79 -12.13
CA TYR A 33 3.73 10.84 -12.79
C TYR A 33 3.86 9.52 -12.05
N THR A 34 4.10 9.56 -10.74
CA THR A 34 4.20 8.34 -9.91
C THR A 34 2.84 7.76 -9.57
N SER A 35 1.85 8.61 -9.23
CA SER A 35 0.52 8.15 -8.82
C SER A 35 -0.28 7.50 -9.95
N LEU A 36 -0.04 7.89 -11.21
CA LEU A 36 -0.67 7.32 -12.40
C LEU A 36 0.17 6.22 -13.07
N ALA A 37 1.38 5.94 -12.57
CA ALA A 37 2.23 4.88 -13.10
C ALA A 37 1.50 3.52 -13.10
N PRO A 38 1.83 2.61 -14.03
CA PRO A 38 1.22 1.30 -14.08
C PRO A 38 1.27 0.58 -12.74
N SER A 39 0.10 0.22 -12.18
CA SER A 39 -0.01 -0.47 -10.90
C SER A 39 -1.33 -1.24 -10.83
N LYS A 40 -1.42 -2.20 -9.92
CA LYS A 40 -2.67 -2.92 -9.66
C LYS A 40 -3.62 -2.16 -8.71
N CYS A 41 -3.15 -1.11 -8.04
CA CYS A 41 -3.92 -0.34 -7.05
C CYS A 41 -4.59 -1.25 -6.00
N LEU A 42 -3.84 -2.20 -5.45
CA LEU A 42 -4.37 -3.22 -4.55
C LEU A 42 -4.97 -2.60 -3.28
N ARG A 43 -4.33 -1.58 -2.73
CA ARG A 43 -4.81 -0.86 -1.54
C ARG A 43 -6.14 -0.18 -1.80
N ALA A 44 -6.29 0.48 -2.94
CA ALA A 44 -7.57 1.01 -3.39
C ALA A 44 -8.61 -0.11 -3.56
N GLY A 45 -8.26 -1.23 -4.18
CA GLY A 45 -9.15 -2.39 -4.30
C GLY A 45 -9.69 -2.87 -2.96
N ILE A 46 -8.82 -2.93 -1.92
CA ILE A 46 -9.23 -3.28 -0.54
C ILE A 46 -10.23 -2.25 0.00
N VAL A 47 -9.96 -0.94 -0.16
CA VAL A 47 -10.89 0.13 0.26
C VAL A 47 -12.25 -0.03 -0.38
N PHE A 48 -12.31 -0.26 -1.71
CA PHE A 48 -13.57 -0.46 -2.42
C PHE A 48 -14.31 -1.73 -1.97
N ALA A 49 -13.57 -2.82 -1.69
CA ALA A 49 -14.18 -4.06 -1.21
C ALA A 49 -14.73 -3.91 0.22
N THR A 50 -13.95 -3.34 1.14
CA THR A 50 -14.36 -3.17 2.55
C THR A 50 -15.48 -2.14 2.72
N SER A 51 -15.56 -1.13 1.86
CA SER A 51 -16.67 -0.17 1.87
C SER A 51 -18.05 -0.81 1.73
N LYS A 52 -18.13 -2.00 1.13
CA LYS A 52 -19.37 -2.77 0.97
C LYS A 52 -19.80 -3.52 2.23
N ILE A 53 -18.93 -3.65 3.24
CA ILE A 53 -19.25 -4.35 4.49
C ILE A 53 -20.37 -3.63 5.23
N GLU A 54 -20.22 -2.33 5.46
CA GLU A 54 -21.23 -1.48 6.13
C GLU A 54 -22.08 -0.70 5.12
N ASN A 55 -21.56 -0.44 3.94
CA ASN A 55 -22.21 0.25 2.81
C ASN A 55 -22.87 1.60 3.20
N ILE A 56 -22.18 2.39 4.02
CA ILE A 56 -22.65 3.64 4.61
C ILE A 56 -22.06 4.90 3.96
N LEU A 57 -21.04 4.74 3.09
CA LEU A 57 -20.35 5.86 2.47
C LEU A 57 -20.84 6.13 1.05
N SER A 58 -20.79 7.41 0.66
CA SER A 58 -20.97 7.81 -0.73
C SER A 58 -19.82 7.29 -1.60
N GLU A 59 -20.07 7.12 -2.90
CA GLU A 59 -19.02 6.74 -3.84
C GLU A 59 -17.88 7.76 -3.84
N ARG A 60 -18.19 9.07 -3.73
CA ARG A 60 -17.21 10.15 -3.63
C ARG A 60 -16.26 9.93 -2.45
N SER A 61 -16.80 9.65 -1.27
CA SER A 61 -16.00 9.42 -0.06
C SER A 61 -15.11 8.18 -0.19
N ILE A 62 -15.64 7.09 -0.76
CA ILE A 62 -14.87 5.87 -1.01
C ILE A 62 -13.69 6.15 -1.94
N VAL A 63 -13.93 6.89 -3.03
CA VAL A 63 -12.88 7.28 -3.98
C VAL A 63 -11.86 8.20 -3.32
N ASN A 64 -12.28 9.17 -2.49
CA ASN A 64 -11.37 10.06 -1.76
C ASN A 64 -10.49 9.29 -0.77
N ILE A 65 -11.05 8.34 -0.02
CA ILE A 65 -10.29 7.49 0.90
C ILE A 65 -9.28 6.62 0.12
N ALA A 66 -9.73 5.98 -0.95
CA ALA A 66 -8.85 5.16 -1.79
C ALA A 66 -7.70 6.00 -2.39
N THR A 67 -8.00 7.21 -2.89
CA THR A 67 -7.01 8.14 -3.44
C THR A 67 -6.04 8.63 -2.36
N ALA A 68 -6.51 8.90 -1.15
CA ALA A 68 -5.66 9.30 -0.03
C ALA A 68 -4.67 8.19 0.34
N ILE A 69 -5.10 6.93 0.40
CA ILE A 69 -4.24 5.78 0.68
C ILE A 69 -3.23 5.54 -0.45
N GLU A 70 -3.63 5.60 -1.71
CA GLU A 70 -2.70 5.49 -2.85
C GLU A 70 -1.75 6.69 -2.93
N SER A 71 -2.16 7.87 -2.46
CA SER A 71 -1.31 9.06 -2.33
C SER A 71 -0.19 8.84 -1.31
N LEU A 72 -0.54 8.28 -0.12
CA LEU A 72 0.42 7.90 0.90
C LEU A 72 1.36 6.78 0.41
N HIS A 73 0.87 5.84 -0.37
CA HIS A 73 1.73 4.84 -1.00
C HIS A 73 2.64 5.45 -2.07
N SER A 74 2.14 6.38 -2.88
CA SER A 74 2.94 7.01 -3.95
C SER A 74 4.06 7.88 -3.38
N TYR A 75 3.82 8.63 -2.28
CA TYR A 75 4.89 9.40 -1.65
C TYR A 75 6.01 8.50 -1.12
N SER A 76 5.65 7.37 -0.49
CA SER A 76 6.66 6.45 0.02
C SER A 76 7.55 5.90 -1.09
N LEU A 77 6.96 5.50 -2.22
CA LEU A 77 7.73 5.05 -3.38
C LEU A 77 8.67 6.13 -3.95
N ILE A 78 8.21 7.39 -4.02
CA ILE A 78 9.05 8.49 -4.50
C ILE A 78 10.25 8.69 -3.58
N HIS A 79 10.04 8.65 -2.26
CA HIS A 79 11.12 8.85 -1.30
C HIS A 79 12.04 7.63 -1.20
N ASP A 80 11.49 6.42 -1.25
CA ASP A 80 12.28 5.18 -1.26
C ASP A 80 13.27 5.13 -2.45
N ASP A 81 12.85 5.62 -3.63
CA ASP A 81 13.69 5.61 -4.82
C ASP A 81 14.86 6.64 -4.79
N LEU A 82 14.88 7.59 -3.83
CA LEU A 82 15.92 8.63 -3.77
C LEU A 82 17.34 8.05 -3.56
N PRO A 83 18.40 8.76 -4.04
CA PRO A 83 19.79 8.31 -3.85
C PRO A 83 20.23 8.13 -2.40
N ALA A 84 19.57 8.79 -1.45
CA ALA A 84 19.82 8.64 -0.02
C ALA A 84 19.10 7.45 0.63
N MET A 85 18.31 6.72 -0.13
CA MET A 85 17.49 5.58 0.26
C MET A 85 17.88 4.36 -0.60
N ASP A 86 16.94 3.76 -1.35
CA ASP A 86 17.21 2.58 -2.18
C ASP A 86 18.06 2.90 -3.44
N ASN A 87 18.12 4.17 -3.87
CA ASN A 87 18.83 4.64 -5.06
C ASN A 87 18.40 3.90 -6.34
N ASP A 88 17.09 3.76 -6.54
CA ASP A 88 16.52 3.05 -7.68
C ASP A 88 16.27 4.00 -8.86
N ASP A 89 16.89 3.73 -10.01
CA ASP A 89 16.71 4.50 -11.24
C ASP A 89 15.37 4.23 -11.92
N LEU A 90 14.76 3.07 -11.68
CA LEU A 90 13.53 2.60 -12.31
C LEU A 90 12.50 2.18 -11.26
N ARG A 91 11.25 2.59 -11.48
CA ARG A 91 10.08 2.13 -10.71
C ARG A 91 8.97 1.68 -11.65
N ARG A 92 8.52 0.43 -11.54
CA ARG A 92 7.46 -0.13 -12.41
C ARG A 92 7.80 -0.03 -13.90
N GLY A 93 9.08 -0.21 -14.25
CA GLY A 93 9.58 -0.18 -15.63
C GLY A 93 9.72 1.21 -16.25
N ILE A 94 9.50 2.29 -15.50
CA ILE A 94 9.72 3.67 -15.93
C ILE A 94 10.76 4.36 -15.04
N PRO A 95 11.45 5.42 -15.51
CA PRO A 95 12.38 6.17 -14.68
C PRO A 95 11.73 6.62 -13.37
N SER A 96 12.44 6.47 -12.24
CA SER A 96 11.98 6.94 -10.94
C SER A 96 11.79 8.47 -10.94
N ASN A 97 11.06 8.98 -9.96
CA ASN A 97 10.68 10.39 -9.94
C ASN A 97 11.89 11.32 -9.90
N HIS A 98 12.92 10.98 -9.10
CA HIS A 98 14.13 11.78 -9.00
C HIS A 98 14.98 11.78 -10.28
N ILE A 99 14.98 10.70 -11.04
CA ILE A 99 15.63 10.63 -12.35
C ILE A 99 14.93 11.56 -13.35
N LYS A 100 13.59 11.57 -13.34
CA LYS A 100 12.82 12.36 -14.31
C LYS A 100 12.73 13.85 -13.98
N TYR A 101 12.60 14.21 -12.72
CA TYR A 101 12.31 15.57 -12.28
C TYR A 101 13.42 16.20 -11.44
N GLY A 102 14.41 15.41 -11.00
CA GLY A 102 15.50 15.80 -10.09
C GLY A 102 15.10 15.59 -8.62
N GLU A 103 16.10 15.33 -7.76
CA GLU A 103 15.92 14.98 -6.35
C GLU A 103 15.07 15.98 -5.57
N ALA A 104 15.35 17.29 -5.68
CA ALA A 104 14.60 18.31 -4.97
C ALA A 104 13.10 18.29 -5.31
N THR A 105 12.76 18.07 -6.61
CA THR A 105 11.37 17.99 -7.04
C THR A 105 10.71 16.70 -6.54
N ALA A 106 11.44 15.59 -6.53
CA ALA A 106 10.95 14.31 -6.01
C ALA A 106 10.63 14.41 -4.51
N ILE A 107 11.53 14.99 -3.71
CA ILE A 107 11.29 15.23 -2.27
C ILE A 107 10.00 16.05 -2.08
N LEU A 108 9.89 17.19 -2.77
CA LEU A 108 8.72 18.07 -2.66
C LEU A 108 7.42 17.42 -3.17
N ALA A 109 7.50 16.56 -4.20
CA ALA A 109 6.34 15.82 -4.69
C ALA A 109 5.84 14.78 -3.67
N GLY A 110 6.75 14.10 -2.98
CA GLY A 110 6.40 13.19 -1.88
C GLY A 110 5.75 13.94 -0.71
N ASP A 111 6.33 15.06 -0.26
CA ASP A 111 5.77 15.92 0.79
C ASP A 111 4.36 16.41 0.41
N ALA A 112 4.19 16.84 -0.84
CA ALA A 112 2.91 17.32 -1.33
C ALA A 112 1.85 16.21 -1.40
N LEU A 113 2.22 14.99 -1.81
CA LEU A 113 1.32 13.82 -1.83
C LEU A 113 0.88 13.43 -0.41
N GLN A 114 1.77 13.50 0.57
CA GLN A 114 1.43 13.24 1.96
C GLN A 114 0.39 14.25 2.47
N ALA A 115 0.63 15.55 2.26
CA ALA A 115 -0.31 16.61 2.64
C ALA A 115 -1.65 16.47 1.88
N PHE A 116 -1.61 16.12 0.60
CA PHE A 116 -2.78 15.94 -0.25
C PHE A 116 -3.70 14.81 0.23
N ALA A 117 -3.14 13.71 0.75
CA ALA A 117 -3.94 12.63 1.32
C ALA A 117 -4.84 13.13 2.47
N PHE A 118 -4.30 13.94 3.37
CA PHE A 118 -5.09 14.53 4.47
C PHE A 118 -6.07 15.58 3.97
N GLN A 119 -5.69 16.38 2.96
CA GLN A 119 -6.57 17.36 2.35
C GLN A 119 -7.82 16.72 1.73
N LEU A 120 -7.67 15.57 1.03
CA LEU A 120 -8.81 14.84 0.47
C LEU A 120 -9.84 14.44 1.52
N ILE A 121 -9.37 13.93 2.66
CA ILE A 121 -10.26 13.47 3.76
C ILE A 121 -10.88 14.67 4.48
N ALA A 122 -10.08 15.69 4.82
CA ALA A 122 -10.57 16.87 5.51
C ALA A 122 -11.59 17.66 4.69
N GLY A 123 -11.39 17.74 3.37
CA GLY A 123 -12.26 18.44 2.41
C GLY A 123 -13.47 17.64 1.93
N ASP A 124 -13.65 16.39 2.33
CA ASP A 124 -14.79 15.58 1.91
C ASP A 124 -16.08 16.02 2.60
N GLU A 125 -17.05 16.54 1.84
CA GLU A 125 -18.30 17.09 2.37
C GLU A 125 -19.34 16.01 2.76
N ASP A 126 -19.16 14.79 2.27
CA ASP A 126 -20.07 13.66 2.52
C ASP A 126 -19.68 12.87 3.78
N LEU A 127 -18.44 13.05 4.29
CA LEU A 127 -17.99 12.45 5.54
C LEU A 127 -18.38 13.30 6.74
N SER A 128 -18.87 12.65 7.81
CA SER A 128 -19.02 13.33 9.10
C SER A 128 -17.67 13.73 9.71
N ASP A 129 -17.63 14.80 10.49
CA ASP A 129 -16.40 15.26 11.14
C ASP A 129 -15.75 14.19 12.01
N SER A 130 -16.57 13.39 12.72
CA SER A 130 -16.07 12.27 13.52
C SER A 130 -15.41 11.20 12.66
N HIS A 131 -15.96 10.90 11.49
CA HIS A 131 -15.35 9.92 10.57
C HIS A 131 -14.07 10.47 9.92
N LYS A 132 -14.05 11.74 9.49
CA LYS A 132 -12.83 12.41 9.04
C LYS A 132 -11.69 12.30 10.03
N ILE A 133 -11.96 12.62 11.31
CA ILE A 133 -10.97 12.53 12.38
C ILE A 133 -10.46 11.10 12.58
N LYS A 134 -11.36 10.10 12.56
CA LYS A 134 -10.96 8.68 12.65
C LYS A 134 -10.03 8.28 11.50
N ILE A 135 -10.40 8.61 10.26
CA ILE A 135 -9.59 8.30 9.08
C ILE A 135 -8.22 9.00 9.16
N ILE A 136 -8.20 10.31 9.44
CA ILE A 136 -6.96 11.09 9.58
C ILE A 136 -6.07 10.50 10.68
N SER A 137 -6.62 10.16 11.83
CA SER A 137 -5.88 9.52 12.92
C SER A 137 -5.29 8.18 12.49
N GLU A 138 -6.09 7.35 11.81
CA GLU A 138 -5.63 6.03 11.34
C GLU A 138 -4.48 6.15 10.33
N ILE A 139 -4.68 6.92 9.25
CA ILE A 139 -3.66 7.03 8.20
C ILE A 139 -2.41 7.78 8.66
N SER A 140 -2.52 8.76 9.57
CA SER A 140 -1.37 9.45 10.16
C SER A 140 -0.54 8.55 11.07
N ASN A 141 -1.19 7.67 11.84
CA ASN A 141 -0.48 6.65 12.62
C ASN A 141 0.17 5.60 11.71
N ALA A 142 -0.51 5.20 10.62
CA ALA A 142 0.01 4.19 9.70
C ALA A 142 1.22 4.67 8.90
N CYS A 143 1.23 5.94 8.43
CA CYS A 143 2.34 6.48 7.65
C CYS A 143 3.40 7.23 8.47
N GLY A 144 3.12 7.54 9.74
CA GLY A 144 3.96 8.37 10.59
C GLY A 144 5.11 7.62 11.29
N PHE A 145 5.64 8.29 12.33
CA PHE A 145 6.85 7.83 13.06
C PHE A 145 6.67 6.54 13.88
N LYS A 146 5.46 6.01 14.02
CA LYS A 146 5.15 4.70 14.63
C LYS A 146 4.66 3.67 13.61
N GLY A 147 4.72 3.99 12.34
CA GLY A 147 4.27 3.16 11.22
C GLY A 147 5.31 3.09 10.12
N MET A 148 4.90 3.42 8.90
CA MET A 148 5.70 3.25 7.70
C MET A 148 7.08 3.94 7.75
N VAL A 149 7.17 5.15 8.31
CA VAL A 149 8.45 5.87 8.45
C VAL A 149 9.40 5.14 9.40
N LEU A 150 8.91 4.61 10.54
CA LEU A 150 9.73 3.78 11.43
C LEU A 150 10.15 2.50 10.73
N GLY A 151 9.22 1.83 10.03
CA GLY A 151 9.54 0.61 9.28
C GLY A 151 10.60 0.83 8.21
N GLN A 152 10.57 1.97 7.52
CA GLN A 152 11.61 2.35 6.55
C GLN A 152 12.97 2.61 7.22
N GLN A 153 12.98 3.28 8.39
CA GLN A 153 14.23 3.47 9.15
C GLN A 153 14.83 2.13 9.60
N MET A 154 13.99 1.22 10.14
CA MET A 154 14.43 -0.11 10.54
C MET A 154 14.97 -0.93 9.36
N ASP A 155 14.35 -0.80 8.17
CA ASP A 155 14.80 -1.46 6.94
C ASP A 155 16.21 -0.97 6.52
N LEU A 156 16.47 0.34 6.60
CA LEU A 156 17.81 0.91 6.37
C LEU A 156 18.84 0.49 7.43
N ASP A 157 18.43 0.45 8.70
CA ASP A 157 19.33 0.04 9.80
C ASP A 157 19.69 -1.45 9.67
N ALA A 158 18.76 -2.30 9.20
CA ALA A 158 18.98 -3.74 9.00
C ALA A 158 20.03 -4.07 7.92
N GLU A 159 20.34 -3.15 7.00
CA GLU A 159 21.45 -3.32 6.06
C GLU A 159 22.83 -3.38 6.78
N ASN A 160 22.94 -2.73 7.94
CA ASN A 160 24.17 -2.65 8.71
C ASN A 160 24.13 -3.53 9.98
N GLU A 161 22.95 -3.83 10.51
CA GLU A 161 22.73 -4.57 11.75
C GLU A 161 21.77 -5.75 11.53
N PRO A 162 22.25 -6.93 11.10
CA PRO A 162 21.39 -8.06 10.65
C PRO A 162 20.58 -8.76 11.76
N ASN A 163 20.47 -8.19 12.96
CA ASN A 163 19.68 -8.73 14.07
C ASN A 163 18.27 -8.15 14.18
N GLU A 164 17.84 -7.34 13.20
CA GLU A 164 16.50 -6.77 13.17
C GLU A 164 15.43 -7.85 12.90
N ASN A 165 14.23 -7.62 13.45
CA ASN A 165 13.09 -8.49 13.26
C ASN A 165 12.39 -8.16 11.94
N ILE A 166 12.60 -8.98 10.90
CA ILE A 166 12.01 -8.78 9.58
C ILE A 166 10.47 -8.70 9.61
N GLU A 167 9.82 -9.45 10.48
CA GLU A 167 8.36 -9.41 10.59
C GLU A 167 7.88 -8.05 11.11
N GLU A 168 8.62 -7.43 12.02
CA GLU A 168 8.31 -6.09 12.54
C GLU A 168 8.55 -5.01 11.47
N ILE A 169 9.65 -5.09 10.72
CA ILE A 169 9.92 -4.22 9.57
C ILE A 169 8.75 -4.29 8.58
N HIS A 170 8.36 -5.50 8.17
CA HIS A 170 7.26 -5.73 7.24
C HIS A 170 5.91 -5.21 7.78
N ALA A 171 5.64 -5.45 9.06
CA ALA A 171 4.41 -4.97 9.70
C ALA A 171 4.33 -3.44 9.71
N LEU A 172 5.43 -2.75 9.96
CA LEU A 172 5.48 -1.29 10.03
C LEU A 172 5.56 -0.66 8.63
N LYS A 173 6.53 -1.07 7.80
CA LYS A 173 6.78 -0.47 6.49
C LYS A 173 5.60 -0.64 5.54
N THR A 174 4.98 -1.82 5.53
CA THR A 174 3.93 -2.19 4.57
C THR A 174 2.58 -2.49 5.23
N GLY A 175 2.60 -3.25 6.32
CA GLY A 175 1.39 -3.78 6.97
C GLY A 175 0.46 -2.70 7.50
N LYS A 176 0.99 -1.61 8.07
CA LYS A 176 0.17 -0.52 8.64
C LYS A 176 -0.70 0.16 7.59
N LEU A 177 -0.18 0.46 6.40
CA LEU A 177 -0.98 1.10 5.34
C LEU A 177 -1.96 0.11 4.70
N ILE A 178 -1.62 -1.17 4.59
CA ILE A 178 -2.58 -2.22 4.19
C ILE A 178 -3.70 -2.33 5.22
N ARG A 179 -3.40 -2.36 6.53
CA ARG A 179 -4.43 -2.34 7.57
C ARG A 179 -5.36 -1.14 7.43
N SER A 180 -4.82 0.07 7.22
CA SER A 180 -5.64 1.25 6.98
C SER A 180 -6.58 1.09 5.78
N SER A 181 -6.15 0.43 4.71
CA SER A 181 -7.01 0.13 3.56
C SER A 181 -8.22 -0.72 3.92
N PHE A 182 -8.10 -1.63 4.92
CA PHE A 182 -9.21 -2.47 5.39
C PHE A 182 -10.21 -1.74 6.26
N ILE A 183 -9.79 -0.74 7.04
CA ILE A 183 -10.63 -0.23 8.15
C ILE A 183 -11.11 1.21 7.98
N THR A 184 -10.53 2.01 7.09
CA THR A 184 -10.87 3.44 6.94
C THR A 184 -12.29 3.70 6.43
N THR A 185 -12.94 2.72 5.81
CA THR A 185 -14.33 2.82 5.34
C THR A 185 -15.35 2.39 6.38
N LEU A 186 -14.92 1.94 7.55
CA LEU A 186 -15.76 1.35 8.60
C LEU A 186 -15.99 2.30 9.77
N GLN A 187 -17.14 2.18 10.41
CA GLN A 187 -17.48 2.92 11.63
C GLN A 187 -17.77 2.01 12.84
N ASP A 188 -18.23 0.76 12.60
CA ASP A 188 -18.48 -0.19 13.68
C ASP A 188 -17.17 -0.70 14.31
N GLU A 189 -16.98 -0.35 15.57
CA GLU A 189 -15.79 -0.70 16.35
C GLU A 189 -15.56 -2.21 16.47
N ASN A 190 -16.63 -3.04 16.45
CA ASN A 190 -16.50 -4.50 16.53
C ASN A 190 -15.98 -5.05 15.19
N THR A 191 -16.44 -4.51 14.07
CA THR A 191 -15.96 -4.87 12.74
C THR A 191 -14.50 -4.43 12.55
N ILE A 192 -14.14 -3.22 12.99
CA ILE A 192 -12.77 -2.72 12.98
C ILE A 192 -11.84 -3.61 13.82
N LYS A 193 -12.23 -3.94 15.07
CA LYS A 193 -11.45 -4.83 15.95
C LYS A 193 -11.28 -6.23 15.37
N PHE A 194 -12.29 -6.73 14.67
CA PHE A 194 -12.22 -8.03 14.01
C PHE A 194 -11.29 -8.01 12.79
N LEU A 195 -11.40 -6.99 11.93
CA LEU A 195 -10.62 -6.93 10.68
C LEU A 195 -9.16 -6.50 10.89
N SER A 196 -8.86 -5.71 11.91
CA SER A 196 -7.51 -5.18 12.15
C SER A 196 -6.42 -6.26 12.20
N PRO A 197 -6.52 -7.34 13.00
CA PRO A 197 -5.50 -8.38 13.04
C PRO A 197 -5.43 -9.18 11.74
N ILE A 198 -6.55 -9.39 11.03
CA ILE A 198 -6.56 -10.05 9.72
C ILE A 198 -5.80 -9.19 8.72
N ALA A 199 -6.05 -7.90 8.69
CA ALA A 199 -5.40 -6.96 7.79
C ALA A 199 -3.88 -6.86 8.04
N GLU A 200 -3.43 -6.92 9.29
CA GLU A 200 -2.00 -6.96 9.65
C GLU A 200 -1.35 -8.25 9.13
N GLN A 201 -1.99 -9.40 9.28
CA GLN A 201 -1.51 -10.67 8.73
C GLN A 201 -1.47 -10.66 7.19
N VAL A 202 -2.50 -10.10 6.54
CA VAL A 202 -2.51 -9.93 5.07
C VAL A 202 -1.35 -9.04 4.61
N GLY A 203 -1.05 -7.98 5.37
CA GLY A 203 0.10 -7.12 5.10
C GLY A 203 1.43 -7.85 5.19
N LEU A 204 1.58 -8.74 6.18
CA LEU A 204 2.75 -9.60 6.31
C LEU A 204 2.86 -10.58 5.12
N ALA A 205 1.78 -11.28 4.78
CA ALA A 205 1.77 -12.20 3.64
C ALA A 205 2.11 -11.47 2.32
N PHE A 206 1.60 -10.24 2.14
CA PHE A 206 1.92 -9.41 0.98
C PHE A 206 3.43 -9.19 0.86
N GLN A 207 4.10 -8.82 1.96
CA GLN A 207 5.54 -8.57 1.95
C GLN A 207 6.36 -9.86 1.80
N ILE A 208 5.95 -10.96 2.44
CA ILE A 208 6.60 -12.26 2.25
C ILE A 208 6.60 -12.67 0.76
N ILE A 209 5.48 -12.46 0.06
CA ILE A 209 5.40 -12.75 -1.37
C ILE A 209 6.23 -11.77 -2.21
N ASP A 210 6.36 -10.50 -1.81
CA ASP A 210 7.30 -9.58 -2.47
C ASP A 210 8.74 -10.12 -2.38
N ASP A 211 9.19 -10.54 -1.20
CA ASP A 211 10.53 -11.14 -0.99
C ASP A 211 10.72 -12.43 -1.83
N VAL A 212 9.67 -13.26 -1.93
CA VAL A 212 9.69 -14.47 -2.79
C VAL A 212 9.85 -14.09 -4.26
N LEU A 213 9.11 -13.10 -4.74
CA LEU A 213 9.18 -12.64 -6.14
C LEU A 213 10.53 -12.00 -6.46
N GLU A 214 11.08 -11.20 -5.55
CA GLU A 214 12.42 -10.61 -5.70
C GLU A 214 13.51 -11.69 -5.83
N THR A 215 13.37 -12.78 -5.07
CA THR A 215 14.31 -13.90 -5.13
C THR A 215 14.14 -14.74 -6.40
N THR A 216 12.91 -14.98 -6.87
CA THR A 216 12.62 -15.93 -7.97
C THR A 216 12.61 -15.28 -9.35
N ASN A 217 12.18 -14.02 -9.46
CA ASN A 217 12.01 -13.28 -10.72
C ASN A 217 12.57 -11.85 -10.67
N PRO A 218 13.84 -11.65 -10.35
CA PRO A 218 14.39 -10.30 -10.15
C PRO A 218 14.28 -9.39 -11.41
N LYS A 219 14.20 -9.96 -12.60
CA LYS A 219 14.08 -9.20 -13.86
C LYS A 219 12.69 -8.68 -14.16
N ASP A 220 11.65 -9.29 -13.58
CA ASP A 220 10.25 -8.95 -13.89
C ASP A 220 9.71 -7.79 -13.01
N LEU A 221 10.43 -7.42 -11.96
CA LEU A 221 10.03 -6.37 -11.01
C LEU A 221 10.31 -4.94 -11.50
N GLY A 222 10.96 -4.78 -12.67
CA GLY A 222 11.24 -3.45 -13.25
C GLY A 222 12.21 -2.60 -12.43
N LYS A 223 12.95 -3.24 -11.51
CA LYS A 223 14.07 -2.66 -10.73
C LYS A 223 15.40 -3.07 -11.36
N ASN A 224 16.46 -2.31 -11.11
CA ASN A 224 17.81 -2.75 -11.39
C ASN A 224 18.18 -3.88 -10.41
N SER A 225 18.19 -5.13 -10.90
CA SER A 225 18.56 -6.33 -10.11
C SER A 225 19.95 -6.27 -9.45
N GLU A 226 20.74 -5.25 -9.77
CA GLU A 226 22.07 -5.03 -9.18
C GLU A 226 22.04 -4.25 -7.85
N SER A 227 20.96 -3.51 -7.53
CA SER A 227 20.85 -2.76 -6.27
C SER A 227 20.60 -3.71 -5.08
N ASP A 228 19.70 -4.66 -5.23
CA ASP A 228 19.31 -5.59 -4.14
C ASP A 228 20.41 -6.60 -3.80
N ILE A 229 21.20 -7.04 -4.81
CA ILE A 229 22.37 -7.92 -4.59
C ILE A 229 23.52 -7.16 -3.91
N ARG A 230 23.62 -5.84 -4.09
CA ARG A 230 24.66 -5.01 -3.45
C ARG A 230 24.41 -4.76 -1.97
N ASN A 231 23.14 -4.78 -1.53
CA ASN A 231 22.78 -4.24 -0.21
C ASN A 231 22.65 -5.31 0.89
N ASN A 232 22.95 -6.60 0.67
CA ASN A 232 22.81 -7.67 1.69
C ASN A 232 21.47 -7.63 2.45
N LYS A 233 20.36 -7.27 1.74
CA LYS A 233 19.09 -6.94 2.34
C LYS A 233 18.52 -8.11 3.13
N LEU A 234 18.09 -7.85 4.37
CA LEU A 234 17.37 -8.81 5.18
C LEU A 234 15.97 -9.01 4.57
N THR A 235 15.65 -10.24 4.15
CA THR A 235 14.34 -10.61 3.61
C THR A 235 13.79 -11.82 4.36
N TYR A 236 12.48 -12.06 4.26
CA TYR A 236 11.87 -13.26 4.85
C TYR A 236 12.48 -14.55 4.26
N VAL A 237 12.79 -14.52 2.94
CA VAL A 237 13.43 -15.64 2.25
C VAL A 237 14.86 -15.88 2.73
N THR A 238 15.66 -14.84 2.96
CA THR A 238 17.03 -15.01 3.49
C THR A 238 17.04 -15.52 4.92
N GLN A 239 16.04 -15.18 5.73
CA GLN A 239 15.96 -15.59 7.13
C GLN A 239 15.36 -16.98 7.30
N PHE A 240 14.31 -17.35 6.56
CA PHE A 240 13.54 -18.55 6.79
C PHE A 240 13.57 -19.59 5.64
N GLY A 241 14.09 -19.20 4.48
CA GLY A 241 14.13 -20.01 3.27
C GLY A 241 12.88 -19.89 2.40
N LEU A 242 13.03 -20.12 1.10
CA LEU A 242 11.99 -19.91 0.09
C LEU A 242 10.74 -20.78 0.32
N GLU A 243 10.90 -22.07 0.58
CA GLU A 243 9.79 -23.00 0.76
C GLU A 243 8.92 -22.62 1.98
N LYS A 244 9.57 -22.22 3.09
CA LYS A 244 8.87 -21.77 4.28
C LYS A 244 8.15 -20.44 4.03
N ALA A 245 8.77 -19.48 3.34
CA ALA A 245 8.16 -18.21 3.00
C ALA A 245 6.86 -18.40 2.21
N VAL A 246 6.86 -19.21 1.16
CA VAL A 246 5.66 -19.53 0.38
C VAL A 246 4.58 -20.18 1.26
N THR A 247 4.96 -21.21 2.04
CA THR A 247 4.02 -21.94 2.90
C THR A 247 3.38 -21.04 3.95
N ASP A 248 4.17 -20.17 4.59
CA ASP A 248 3.68 -19.25 5.63
C ASP A 248 2.70 -18.21 5.01
N ALA A 249 3.02 -17.64 3.85
CA ALA A 249 2.13 -16.70 3.16
C ALA A 249 0.80 -17.35 2.74
N GLU A 250 0.85 -18.58 2.17
CA GLU A 250 -0.35 -19.32 1.81
C GLU A 250 -1.23 -19.63 3.02
N LEU A 251 -0.62 -20.03 4.13
CA LEU A 251 -1.34 -20.33 5.38
C LEU A 251 -2.01 -19.08 5.96
N ILE A 252 -1.32 -17.95 5.94
CA ILE A 252 -1.87 -16.65 6.39
C ILE A 252 -3.10 -16.30 5.56
N ILE A 253 -3.00 -16.32 4.23
CA ILE A 253 -4.11 -15.97 3.35
C ILE A 253 -5.28 -16.94 3.48
N LYS A 254 -5.01 -18.23 3.56
CA LYS A 254 -6.06 -19.24 3.81
C LYS A 254 -6.81 -18.97 5.12
N ASN A 255 -6.09 -18.69 6.20
CA ASN A 255 -6.70 -18.38 7.49
C ASN A 255 -7.50 -17.07 7.45
N ALA A 256 -7.01 -16.06 6.76
CA ALA A 256 -7.72 -14.79 6.56
C ALA A 256 -9.04 -15.00 5.82
N ASN A 257 -9.04 -15.73 4.70
CA ASN A 257 -10.26 -16.08 3.95
C ASN A 257 -11.29 -16.80 4.84
N LEU A 258 -10.88 -17.84 5.60
CA LEU A 258 -11.78 -18.56 6.50
C LEU A 258 -12.39 -17.67 7.60
N GLN A 259 -11.62 -16.74 8.15
CA GLN A 259 -12.13 -15.80 9.15
C GLN A 259 -13.14 -14.82 8.53
N LEU A 260 -12.86 -14.29 7.33
CA LEU A 260 -13.77 -13.40 6.61
C LEU A 260 -15.08 -14.08 6.27
N GLU A 261 -15.06 -15.32 5.75
CA GLU A 261 -16.24 -16.13 5.44
C GLU A 261 -17.14 -16.34 6.64
N ASN A 262 -16.58 -16.53 7.83
CA ASN A 262 -17.33 -16.73 9.06
C ASN A 262 -18.01 -15.47 9.59
N LYS A 263 -17.55 -14.26 9.21
CA LYS A 263 -18.00 -13.02 9.83
C LYS A 263 -18.65 -12.03 8.86
N ILE A 264 -18.16 -11.93 7.64
CA ILE A 264 -18.65 -10.97 6.65
C ILE A 264 -19.90 -11.54 6.00
N LYS A 265 -21.02 -10.82 6.13
CA LYS A 265 -22.33 -11.25 5.61
C LYS A 265 -22.65 -10.68 4.22
N ASN A 266 -21.92 -9.64 3.81
CA ASN A 266 -22.11 -9.04 2.50
C ASN A 266 -21.33 -9.87 1.46
N ASP A 267 -22.05 -10.58 0.60
CA ASP A 267 -21.46 -11.50 -0.40
C ASP A 267 -20.56 -10.77 -1.40
N ASP A 268 -20.90 -9.52 -1.78
CA ASP A 268 -20.09 -8.72 -2.72
C ASP A 268 -18.76 -8.31 -2.09
N ALA A 269 -18.81 -7.85 -0.82
CA ALA A 269 -17.59 -7.54 -0.06
C ALA A 269 -16.72 -8.78 0.12
N LEU A 270 -17.29 -9.88 0.55
CA LEU A 270 -16.58 -11.14 0.80
C LEU A 270 -15.96 -11.67 -0.49
N SER A 271 -16.70 -11.71 -1.59
CA SER A 271 -16.19 -12.17 -2.88
C SER A 271 -15.00 -11.34 -3.36
N LYS A 272 -15.08 -10.01 -3.27
CA LYS A 272 -14.00 -9.11 -3.67
C LYS A 272 -12.77 -9.26 -2.78
N LEU A 273 -12.96 -9.36 -1.46
CA LEU A 273 -11.85 -9.58 -0.52
C LEU A 273 -11.15 -10.92 -0.79
N ASN A 274 -11.89 -12.03 -0.91
CA ASN A 274 -11.31 -13.34 -1.18
C ASN A 274 -10.50 -13.33 -2.49
N VAL A 275 -11.01 -12.68 -3.54
CA VAL A 275 -10.31 -12.57 -4.83
C VAL A 275 -9.02 -11.74 -4.69
N ILE A 276 -9.04 -10.64 -3.92
CA ILE A 276 -7.85 -9.82 -3.62
C ILE A 276 -6.81 -10.63 -2.83
N LEU A 277 -7.24 -11.33 -1.78
CA LEU A 277 -6.35 -12.11 -0.92
C LEU A 277 -5.67 -13.25 -1.69
N ASN A 278 -6.42 -13.98 -2.51
CA ASN A 278 -5.86 -15.03 -3.36
C ASN A 278 -4.88 -14.45 -4.40
N TYR A 279 -5.20 -13.27 -4.98
CA TYR A 279 -4.28 -12.59 -5.89
C TYR A 279 -2.92 -12.28 -5.26
N ILE A 280 -2.86 -11.99 -3.94
CA ILE A 280 -1.58 -11.72 -3.26
C ILE A 280 -0.60 -12.90 -3.39
N ILE A 281 -1.09 -14.15 -3.28
CA ILE A 281 -0.25 -15.36 -3.39
C ILE A 281 -0.08 -15.85 -4.84
N GLU A 282 -1.02 -15.54 -5.73
CA GLU A 282 -1.01 -16.01 -7.14
C GLU A 282 -0.23 -15.07 -8.09
N ARG A 283 0.06 -13.85 -7.65
CA ARG A 283 0.75 -12.84 -8.48
C ARG A 283 2.17 -13.31 -8.84
N LYS A 284 2.61 -12.95 -10.05
CA LYS A 284 3.93 -13.29 -10.59
C LYS A 284 4.85 -12.07 -10.71
N ASN A 285 4.30 -10.88 -10.45
CA ASN A 285 4.96 -9.58 -10.53
C ASN A 285 4.14 -8.50 -9.80
#